data_6cc53539b8e506af7993b13f9c836341
#
_entry.id   6cc53539b8e506af7993b13f9c836341
#
_cell.length_a   1.000
_cell.length_b   1.000
_cell.length_c   1.000
_cell.angle_alpha   90.00
_cell.angle_beta   90.00
_cell.angle_gamma   90.00
#
_symmetry.space_group_name_H-M   'P 1'
#
loop_
_entity.id
_entity.type
_entity.pdbx_description
1 polymer ?
#
loop_
_entity_poly.entity_id
_entity_poly.type
_entity_poly.pdbx_seq_one_letter_code
_entity_poly.pdbx_strand_id
1 'polypeptide(L)'
;MEEQIEQRRTERFSCDTPIVCSSLNGNRVYSARTVNHCDSGISFITQTSMKSGMTIFFRADIRTQKRIAVQPCRTMRGTGLAQIRWCHTLDDRDPVSYCVGAEYAEPYP
;
A
#
# COMPACT_ATOMS: atom_id res chain seq x y z
N MET A 1 10.40 2.43 25.47
CA MET A 1 9.43 1.90 26.27
C MET A 1 8.49 1.00 25.60
N GLU A 2 7.88 0.26 26.38
CA GLU A 2 7.05 -0.80 25.85
C GLU A 2 5.79 -0.32 25.28
N GLU A 3 5.42 0.89 25.52
CA GLU A 3 4.18 1.35 24.96
C GLU A 3 4.16 1.29 23.49
N GLN A 4 5.30 1.42 22.87
CA GLN A 4 5.29 1.41 21.43
C GLN A 4 4.93 0.07 20.88
N ILE A 5 5.24 -0.96 21.61
CA ILE A 5 4.88 -2.28 21.15
C ILE A 5 3.39 -2.44 21.16
N GLU A 6 2.74 -1.85 22.12
CA GLU A 6 1.33 -2.05 22.23
C GLU A 6 0.52 -1.28 21.27
N GLN A 7 1.10 -0.32 20.59
CA GLN A 7 0.35 0.40 19.61
C GLN A 7 0.10 -0.40 18.38
N ARG A 8 0.82 -1.50 18.21
CA ARG A 8 0.60 -2.35 17.05
C ARG A 8 -0.05 -3.62 17.50
N ARG A 9 -1.32 -3.73 17.19
CA ARG A 9 -2.03 -4.92 17.52
C ARG A 9 -1.76 -6.04 16.58
N THR A 10 -1.47 -5.74 15.35
CA THR A 10 -1.19 -6.76 14.35
C THR A 10 0.23 -6.63 13.90
N GLU A 11 0.80 -7.76 13.58
CA GLU A 11 2.16 -7.79 13.11
C GLU A 11 2.23 -7.24 11.70
N ARG A 12 3.30 -6.51 11.42
CA ARG A 12 3.54 -5.98 10.08
C ARG A 12 4.58 -6.81 9.39
N PHE A 13 4.33 -7.09 8.13
CA PHE A 13 5.22 -7.91 7.32
C PHE A 13 5.80 -7.07 6.23
N SER A 14 7.12 -7.11 6.09
CA SER A 14 7.80 -6.43 5.00
C SER A 14 7.43 -7.09 3.69
N CYS A 15 7.29 -6.27 2.66
CA CYS A 15 7.07 -6.81 1.35
C CYS A 15 7.54 -5.80 0.32
N ASP A 16 7.66 -6.27 -0.92
CA ASP A 16 8.14 -5.46 -2.01
C ASP A 16 7.41 -5.92 -3.25
N THR A 17 6.12 -5.65 -3.26
CA THR A 17 5.24 -6.12 -4.32
C THR A 17 4.74 -4.95 -5.12
N PRO A 18 4.92 -4.97 -6.45
CA PRO A 18 4.32 -3.92 -7.28
C PRO A 18 2.82 -4.03 -7.23
N ILE A 19 2.16 -2.88 -7.14
CA ILE A 19 0.71 -2.82 -7.17
C ILE A 19 0.29 -1.71 -8.10
N VAL A 20 -0.95 -1.78 -8.53
CA VAL A 20 -1.59 -0.76 -9.35
C VAL A 20 -2.76 -0.23 -8.54
N CYS A 21 -2.83 1.08 -8.43
CA CYS A 21 -3.91 1.73 -7.68
C CYS A 21 -4.72 2.60 -8.62
N SER A 22 -6.00 2.75 -8.33
CA SER A 22 -6.84 3.68 -9.06
C SER A 22 -7.83 4.30 -8.09
N SER A 23 -8.23 5.54 -8.36
CA SER A 23 -9.26 6.17 -7.57
C SER A 23 -10.61 5.62 -7.99
N LEU A 24 -11.55 5.64 -7.06
CA LEU A 24 -12.87 5.06 -7.32
C LEU A 24 -13.60 5.79 -8.43
N ASN A 25 -13.50 7.10 -8.43
CA ASN A 25 -14.28 7.89 -9.35
C ASN A 25 -13.44 8.45 -10.48
N GLY A 26 -12.23 7.96 -10.65
CA GLY A 26 -11.34 8.52 -11.65
C GLY A 26 -10.94 7.49 -12.67
N ASN A 27 -10.35 7.98 -13.73
CA ASN A 27 -9.82 7.13 -14.77
C ASN A 27 -8.32 6.92 -14.60
N ARG A 28 -7.76 7.44 -13.54
CA ARG A 28 -6.32 7.41 -13.38
C ARG A 28 -5.87 6.14 -12.73
N VAL A 29 -4.74 5.65 -13.19
CA VAL A 29 -4.12 4.46 -12.67
C VAL A 29 -2.71 4.84 -12.24
N TYR A 30 -2.33 4.42 -11.05
CA TYR A 30 -1.04 4.76 -10.48
C TYR A 30 -0.28 3.50 -10.17
N SER A 31 1.03 3.53 -10.40
CA SER A 31 1.91 2.44 -10.00
C SER A 31 2.45 2.72 -8.62
N ALA A 32 2.61 1.67 -7.84
CA ALA A 32 3.16 1.79 -6.51
C ALA A 32 3.88 0.50 -6.15
N ARG A 33 4.61 0.54 -5.05
CA ARG A 33 5.34 -0.64 -4.58
C ARG A 33 5.15 -0.73 -3.09
N THR A 34 4.64 -1.85 -2.64
CA THR A 34 4.35 -2.02 -1.21
C THR A 34 5.63 -2.08 -0.41
N VAL A 35 5.54 -1.59 0.81
CA VAL A 35 6.65 -1.62 1.76
C VAL A 35 6.35 -2.62 2.86
N ASN A 36 5.14 -2.58 3.37
CA ASN A 36 4.72 -3.57 4.36
C ASN A 36 3.21 -3.67 4.36
N HIS A 37 2.72 -4.69 5.03
CA HIS A 37 1.28 -4.91 5.16
C HIS A 37 0.99 -5.56 6.50
N CYS A 38 -0.27 -5.51 6.87
CA CYS A 38 -0.78 -6.22 8.04
C CYS A 38 -2.24 -6.55 7.74
N ASP A 39 -2.92 -7.11 8.73
CA ASP A 39 -4.31 -7.52 8.53
C ASP A 39 -5.21 -6.36 8.18
N SER A 40 -4.89 -5.17 8.66
CA SER A 40 -5.78 -4.03 8.48
C SER A 40 -5.42 -3.14 7.32
N GLY A 41 -4.24 -3.29 6.72
CA GLY A 41 -3.89 -2.39 5.63
C GLY A 41 -2.52 -2.62 5.07
N ILE A 42 -2.11 -1.68 4.22
CA ILE A 42 -0.83 -1.72 3.54
C ILE A 42 -0.20 -0.34 3.56
N SER A 43 1.10 -0.31 3.39
CA SER A 43 1.78 0.93 3.07
C SER A 43 2.62 0.72 1.82
N PHE A 44 2.76 1.79 1.05
CA PHE A 44 3.42 1.68 -0.24
C PHE A 44 4.06 3.02 -0.61
N ILE A 45 4.94 2.94 -1.60
CA ILE A 45 5.63 4.11 -2.13
C ILE A 45 5.12 4.34 -3.53
N THR A 46 4.83 5.60 -3.84
CA THR A 46 4.31 5.97 -5.15
C THR A 46 4.78 7.38 -5.48
N GLN A 47 4.71 7.74 -6.75
CA GLN A 47 5.04 9.10 -7.17
C GLN A 47 3.82 10.00 -7.24
N THR A 48 2.67 9.50 -6.83
CA THR A 48 1.43 10.24 -6.88
C THR A 48 1.01 10.61 -5.47
N SER A 49 0.80 11.89 -5.23
CA SER A 49 0.32 12.35 -3.93
C SER A 49 -1.11 11.92 -3.74
N MET A 50 -1.45 11.52 -2.53
CA MET A 50 -2.78 11.06 -2.20
C MET A 50 -3.25 11.75 -0.94
N LYS A 51 -4.56 11.92 -0.83
CA LYS A 51 -5.15 12.63 0.30
C LYS A 51 -5.73 11.65 1.30
N SER A 52 -5.56 11.98 2.56
CA SER A 52 -6.19 11.22 3.63
C SER A 52 -7.70 11.23 3.42
N GLY A 53 -8.32 10.07 3.61
CA GLY A 53 -9.75 9.91 3.42
C GLY A 53 -10.14 9.43 2.03
N MET A 54 -9.23 9.51 1.08
CA MET A 54 -9.48 9.06 -0.27
C MET A 54 -9.57 7.55 -0.31
N THR A 55 -10.48 7.03 -1.11
CA THR A 55 -10.62 5.60 -1.28
C THR A 55 -10.03 5.19 -2.62
N ILE A 56 -9.25 4.14 -2.60
CA ILE A 56 -8.62 3.62 -3.80
C ILE A 56 -8.93 2.15 -3.97
N PHE A 57 -8.86 1.70 -5.20
CA PHE A 57 -8.88 0.29 -5.54
C PHE A 57 -7.44 -0.10 -5.87
N PHE A 58 -6.98 -1.23 -5.35
CA PHE A 58 -5.63 -1.67 -5.62
C PHE A 58 -5.62 -3.13 -6.05
N ARG A 59 -4.61 -3.50 -6.79
CA ARG A 59 -4.38 -4.89 -7.15
C ARG A 59 -2.89 -5.12 -7.32
N ALA A 60 -2.46 -6.32 -7.02
CA ALA A 60 -1.08 -6.72 -7.23
C ALA A 60 -0.79 -6.81 -8.72
N ASP A 61 0.42 -6.40 -9.08
CA ASP A 61 0.82 -6.45 -10.47
C ASP A 61 1.46 -7.81 -10.73
N ILE A 62 0.63 -8.74 -11.13
CA ILE A 62 1.06 -10.13 -11.27
C ILE A 62 2.10 -10.28 -12.37
N ARG A 63 2.00 -9.48 -13.41
CA ARG A 63 2.93 -9.61 -14.51
C ARG A 63 4.35 -9.28 -14.08
N THR A 64 4.49 -8.27 -13.27
CA THR A 64 5.80 -7.93 -12.77
C THR A 64 6.31 -8.98 -11.82
N GLN A 65 5.44 -9.55 -11.02
CA GLN A 65 5.84 -10.57 -10.08
C GLN A 65 6.38 -11.81 -10.77
N LYS A 66 5.86 -12.13 -11.92
CA LYS A 66 6.34 -13.31 -12.64
C LYS A 66 7.80 -13.17 -13.06
N ARG A 67 8.24 -11.96 -13.29
CA ARG A 67 9.60 -11.75 -13.73
C ARG A 67 10.59 -11.74 -12.59
N ILE A 68 10.13 -11.47 -11.41
CA ILE A 68 11.00 -11.40 -10.25
C ILE A 68 10.90 -12.73 -9.53
N ALA A 69 12.02 -13.34 -9.31
CA ALA A 69 12.03 -14.63 -8.64
C ALA A 69 11.79 -14.50 -7.15
N VAL A 70 11.16 -13.43 -6.73
CA VAL A 70 10.86 -13.19 -5.33
C VAL A 70 9.45 -13.67 -5.05
N GLN A 71 9.30 -14.40 -3.98
CA GLN A 71 7.98 -14.86 -3.61
C GLN A 71 7.13 -13.69 -3.17
N PRO A 72 5.90 -13.59 -3.67
CA PRO A 72 5.01 -12.55 -3.21
C PRO A 72 4.68 -12.76 -1.73
N CYS A 73 4.25 -11.69 -1.09
CA CYS A 73 3.83 -11.78 0.29
C CYS A 73 2.59 -12.64 0.36
N ARG A 74 2.70 -13.74 1.07
CA ARG A 74 1.65 -14.75 1.03
C ARG A 74 0.35 -14.26 1.64
N THR A 75 0.47 -13.41 2.64
CA THR A 75 -0.71 -12.94 3.36
C THR A 75 -1.22 -11.61 2.86
N MET A 76 -0.54 -11.00 1.90
CA MET A 76 -1.01 -9.73 1.37
C MET A 76 -2.19 -9.95 0.45
N ARG A 77 -3.19 -9.09 0.57
CA ARG A 77 -4.32 -9.15 -0.32
C ARG A 77 -3.88 -8.81 -1.73
N GLY A 78 -4.37 -9.56 -2.70
CA GLY A 78 -4.05 -9.31 -4.09
C GLY A 78 -4.85 -8.18 -4.69
N THR A 79 -6.00 -7.86 -4.11
CA THR A 79 -6.86 -6.82 -4.64
C THR A 79 -7.80 -6.36 -3.52
N GLY A 80 -8.30 -5.14 -3.65
CA GLY A 80 -9.26 -4.66 -2.68
C GLY A 80 -9.43 -3.16 -2.72
N LEU A 81 -10.30 -2.68 -1.84
CA LEU A 81 -10.50 -1.26 -1.63
C LEU A 81 -9.81 -0.87 -0.34
N ALA A 82 -9.23 0.33 -0.33
CA ALA A 82 -8.55 0.84 0.85
C ALA A 82 -8.76 2.33 0.94
N GLN A 83 -8.77 2.82 2.17
CA GLN A 83 -8.90 4.24 2.43
C GLN A 83 -7.55 4.78 2.86
N ILE A 84 -7.12 5.86 2.23
CA ILE A 84 -5.84 6.46 2.55
C ILE A 84 -5.93 7.10 3.93
N ARG A 85 -5.00 6.75 4.79
CA ARG A 85 -4.94 7.30 6.14
C ARG A 85 -3.91 8.39 6.27
N TRP A 86 -2.78 8.24 5.59
CA TRP A 86 -1.74 9.25 5.63
C TRP A 86 -0.90 9.17 4.38
N CYS A 87 -0.24 10.27 4.08
CA CYS A 87 0.64 10.37 2.93
C CYS A 87 1.74 11.36 3.29
N HIS A 88 2.97 10.91 3.25
CA HIS A 88 4.13 11.72 3.59
C HIS A 88 5.08 11.77 2.42
N THR A 89 5.69 12.91 2.23
CA THR A 89 6.75 13.02 1.23
C THR A 89 7.93 12.20 1.71
N LEU A 90 8.34 11.27 0.87
CA LEU A 90 9.47 10.44 1.17
C LEU A 90 10.75 11.05 0.63
N ASP A 91 10.69 11.56 -0.59
CA ASP A 91 11.82 12.17 -1.25
C ASP A 91 11.27 13.28 -2.12
N ASP A 92 11.72 14.51 -1.88
CA ASP A 92 11.17 15.65 -2.60
C ASP A 92 11.99 16.02 -3.83
N ARG A 93 13.00 15.21 -4.17
CA ARG A 93 13.72 15.43 -5.41
C ARG A 93 12.89 14.93 -6.57
N ASP A 94 13.16 15.50 -7.74
CA ASP A 94 12.41 15.14 -8.92
C ASP A 94 12.88 13.80 -9.47
N PRO A 95 11.99 12.79 -9.61
CA PRO A 95 10.55 12.86 -9.30
C PRO A 95 10.28 12.70 -7.82
N VAL A 96 9.28 13.41 -7.35
CA VAL A 96 8.90 13.34 -5.95
C VAL A 96 8.26 11.99 -5.66
N SER A 97 8.58 11.43 -4.52
CA SER A 97 7.96 10.17 -4.09
C SER A 97 7.34 10.34 -2.73
N TYR A 98 6.33 9.52 -2.48
CA TYR A 98 5.53 9.59 -1.27
C TYR A 98 5.41 8.21 -0.66
N CYS A 99 5.33 8.18 0.66
CA CYS A 99 5.00 6.98 1.39
C CYS A 99 3.57 7.12 1.87
N VAL A 100 2.75 6.13 1.58
CA VAL A 100 1.31 6.20 1.81
C VAL A 100 0.89 5.03 2.66
N GLY A 101 0.03 5.30 3.64
CA GLY A 101 -0.57 4.26 4.45
C GLY A 101 -2.06 4.20 4.18
N ALA A 102 -2.57 2.99 3.98
CA ALA A 102 -3.96 2.79 3.65
C ALA A 102 -4.54 1.65 4.47
N GLU A 103 -5.79 1.82 4.86
CA GLU A 103 -6.50 0.82 5.64
C GLU A 103 -7.52 0.15 4.74
N TYR A 104 -7.60 -1.17 4.80
CA TYR A 104 -8.58 -1.89 3.97
C TYR A 104 -9.97 -1.44 4.34
N ALA A 105 -10.77 -1.17 3.31
CA ALA A 105 -12.14 -0.70 3.51
C ALA A 105 -13.02 -1.83 4.00
N GLU A 106 -12.69 -3.07 3.63
CA GLU A 106 -13.49 -4.21 4.02
C GLU A 106 -12.71 -5.04 5.01
N PRO A 107 -13.37 -5.52 6.04
CA PRO A 107 -12.66 -6.37 7.00
C PRO A 107 -12.18 -7.65 6.33
N TYR A 108 -11.13 -8.19 6.89
CA TYR A 108 -10.58 -9.44 6.39
C TYR A 108 -11.55 -10.56 6.73
N PRO A 109 -11.88 -11.40 5.77
CA PRO A 109 -12.85 -12.47 6.03
C PRO A 109 -12.35 -13.51 7.02
#